data_5db6030e48b94002f25cd91cb62bad2c
#
_entry.id   5db6030e48b94002f25cd91cb62bad2c
#
_cell.length_a   1.000
_cell.length_b   1.000
_cell.length_c   1.000
_cell.angle_alpha   90.00
_cell.angle_beta   90.00
_cell.angle_gamma   90.00
#
_symmetry.space_group_name_H-M   'P 1'
#
loop_
_entity.id
_entity.type
_entity.pdbx_description
1 polymer ?
#
loop_
_entity_poly.entity_id
_entity_poly.type
_entity_poly.pdbx_seq_one_letter_code
_entity_poly.pdbx_strand_id
1 'polypeptide(L)'
;MKKSLLIACLCFLGMVAYAQKETKVSIETEYGKIVMLLYNNTPQHRDNMIKLAKSHFYDSTLFHRVIPNFVIQGGDPQSKHAQPGAMLGNGEIGYRIPAEINTEDCHIRGAVGMARDGNPKKESSGCQFYIVTGKPATDAELDNVERTRGAKYTAAQREIYKTQGGTPHLDGGYTVFGQVIEGMDVVDKISAQACDQNNRPTKDIAMIKVRLVKKKKKFLGIF
;
A
#
# COMPACT_ATOMS: atom_id res chain seq x y z
N MET A 1 17.51 -67.44 -21.42
CA MET A 1 16.47 -66.41 -21.46
C MET A 1 16.60 -65.55 -20.20
N LYS A 2 17.25 -64.41 -20.28
CA LYS A 2 17.47 -63.52 -19.12
C LYS A 2 16.42 -62.40 -19.16
N LYS A 3 15.55 -62.35 -18.15
CA LYS A 3 14.56 -61.26 -18.01
C LYS A 3 15.23 -60.07 -17.32
N SER A 4 15.44 -59.01 -18.08
CA SER A 4 15.92 -57.73 -17.55
C SER A 4 14.76 -56.99 -16.89
N LEU A 5 14.86 -56.77 -15.57
CA LEU A 5 13.93 -56.01 -14.78
C LEU A 5 14.33 -54.51 -14.87
N LEU A 6 13.57 -53.72 -15.59
CA LEU A 6 13.75 -52.27 -15.68
C LEU A 6 13.11 -51.63 -14.45
N ILE A 7 13.89 -51.15 -13.52
CA ILE A 7 13.42 -50.37 -12.37
C ILE A 7 13.35 -48.88 -12.85
N ALA A 8 12.13 -48.42 -13.07
CA ALA A 8 11.88 -46.99 -13.34
C ALA A 8 11.86 -46.25 -11.99
N CYS A 9 12.97 -45.56 -11.70
CA CYS A 9 13.07 -44.66 -10.54
C CYS A 9 12.26 -43.35 -10.87
N LEU A 10 11.00 -43.28 -10.41
CA LEU A 10 10.23 -42.02 -10.45
C LEU A 10 10.79 -41.07 -9.38
N CYS A 11 11.64 -40.14 -9.82
CA CYS A 11 12.03 -39.00 -8.98
C CYS A 11 10.84 -38.04 -8.85
N PHE A 12 10.05 -38.17 -7.82
CA PHE A 12 9.08 -37.17 -7.42
C PHE A 12 9.84 -35.97 -6.84
N LEU A 13 10.23 -35.02 -7.69
CA LEU A 13 10.65 -33.71 -7.22
C LEU A 13 9.42 -33.00 -6.65
N GLY A 14 9.21 -33.15 -5.35
CA GLY A 14 8.25 -32.34 -4.62
C GLY A 14 8.68 -30.88 -4.67
N MET A 15 8.07 -30.07 -5.54
CA MET A 15 8.14 -28.62 -5.44
C MET A 15 7.53 -28.22 -4.10
N VAL A 16 8.36 -28.03 -3.09
CA VAL A 16 7.96 -27.35 -1.86
C VAL A 16 7.73 -25.88 -2.27
N ALA A 17 6.50 -25.55 -2.60
CA ALA A 17 6.08 -24.16 -2.74
C ALA A 17 6.26 -23.50 -1.35
N TYR A 18 7.38 -22.81 -1.16
CA TYR A 18 7.53 -21.92 -0.02
C TYR A 18 6.45 -20.85 -0.13
N ALA A 19 5.35 -21.00 0.60
CA ALA A 19 4.36 -19.96 0.73
C ALA A 19 5.07 -18.71 1.27
N GLN A 20 5.24 -17.72 0.41
CA GLN A 20 5.88 -16.45 0.77
C GLN A 20 5.14 -15.88 1.98
N LYS A 21 5.89 -15.55 3.03
CA LYS A 21 5.34 -15.10 4.29
C LYS A 21 4.63 -13.76 4.11
N GLU A 22 3.31 -13.76 4.23
CA GLU A 22 2.52 -12.52 4.25
C GLU A 22 2.96 -11.62 5.41
N THR A 23 3.27 -10.37 5.11
CA THR A 23 3.56 -9.34 6.09
C THR A 23 2.39 -8.36 6.16
N LYS A 24 1.86 -8.16 7.35
CA LYS A 24 0.75 -7.24 7.61
C LYS A 24 1.17 -6.17 8.60
N VAL A 25 0.71 -4.95 8.35
CA VAL A 25 0.90 -3.78 9.21
C VAL A 25 -0.47 -3.26 9.61
N SER A 26 -0.65 -2.94 10.90
CA SER A 26 -1.84 -2.27 11.40
C SER A 26 -1.54 -0.83 11.75
N ILE A 27 -2.48 0.06 11.45
CA ILE A 27 -2.51 1.47 11.85
C ILE A 27 -3.72 1.65 12.76
N GLU A 28 -3.51 2.11 14.00
CA GLU A 28 -4.56 2.49 14.92
C GLU A 28 -4.77 4.00 14.86
N THR A 29 -6.02 4.43 14.71
CA THR A 29 -6.45 5.84 14.70
C THR A 29 -7.64 6.03 15.64
N GLU A 30 -8.04 7.27 15.89
CA GLU A 30 -9.29 7.57 16.65
C GLU A 30 -10.54 7.04 15.93
N TYR A 31 -10.50 6.86 14.59
CA TYR A 31 -11.62 6.34 13.79
C TYR A 31 -11.69 4.82 13.75
N GLY A 32 -10.66 4.13 14.24
CA GLY A 32 -10.55 2.69 14.24
C GLY A 32 -9.20 2.18 13.71
N LYS A 33 -9.16 0.91 13.37
CA LYS A 33 -7.95 0.21 12.94
C LYS A 33 -8.00 -0.10 11.44
N ILE A 34 -6.90 0.16 10.76
CA ILE A 34 -6.66 -0.22 9.36
C ILE A 34 -5.60 -1.33 9.36
N VAL A 35 -5.78 -2.37 8.56
CA VAL A 35 -4.75 -3.42 8.34
C VAL A 35 -4.38 -3.47 6.87
N MET A 36 -3.09 -3.35 6.60
CA MET A 36 -2.51 -3.43 5.26
C MET A 36 -1.73 -4.73 5.09
N LEU A 37 -1.93 -5.42 3.97
CA LEU A 37 -1.04 -6.47 3.47
C LEU A 37 0.06 -5.80 2.65
N LEU A 38 1.33 -6.11 2.93
CA LEU A 38 2.46 -5.63 2.14
C LEU A 38 2.83 -6.65 1.05
N TYR A 39 3.12 -6.17 -0.15
CA TYR A 39 3.44 -6.99 -1.29
C TYR A 39 4.89 -7.48 -1.26
N ASN A 40 5.11 -8.70 -1.74
CA ASN A 40 6.44 -9.30 -1.78
C ASN A 40 7.21 -8.95 -3.06
N ASN A 41 6.52 -8.56 -4.13
CA ASN A 41 7.11 -8.12 -5.40
C ASN A 41 7.62 -6.67 -5.37
N THR A 42 7.44 -5.96 -4.26
CA THR A 42 8.03 -4.64 -3.98
C THR A 42 8.87 -4.68 -2.69
N PRO A 43 9.96 -5.49 -2.66
CA PRO A 43 10.68 -5.82 -1.44
C PRO A 43 11.31 -4.61 -0.74
N GLN A 44 11.81 -3.61 -1.46
CA GLN A 44 12.44 -2.45 -0.85
C GLN A 44 11.41 -1.58 -0.10
N HIS A 45 10.24 -1.33 -0.69
CA HIS A 45 9.15 -0.59 -0.05
C HIS A 45 8.57 -1.37 1.13
N ARG A 46 8.32 -2.68 0.95
CA ARG A 46 7.88 -3.57 2.03
C ARG A 46 8.83 -3.54 3.21
N ASP A 47 10.12 -3.75 2.98
CA ASP A 47 11.13 -3.87 4.05
C ASP A 47 11.37 -2.52 4.73
N ASN A 48 11.27 -1.42 3.99
CA ASN A 48 11.30 -0.06 4.55
C ASN A 48 10.08 0.19 5.47
N MET A 49 8.86 -0.14 5.04
CA MET A 49 7.66 -0.03 5.88
C MET A 49 7.81 -0.88 7.16
N ILE A 50 8.35 -2.10 7.04
CA ILE A 50 8.63 -2.96 8.20
C ILE A 50 9.64 -2.30 9.16
N LYS A 51 10.72 -1.74 8.63
CA LYS A 51 11.75 -1.04 9.41
C LYS A 51 11.14 0.12 10.20
N LEU A 52 10.38 0.98 9.53
CA LEU A 52 9.77 2.16 10.15
C LEU A 52 8.67 1.80 11.15
N ALA A 53 7.87 0.77 10.88
CA ALA A 53 6.87 0.27 11.83
C ALA A 53 7.52 -0.33 13.09
N LYS A 54 8.65 -1.06 12.95
CA LYS A 54 9.41 -1.62 14.07
C LYS A 54 10.09 -0.56 14.93
N SER A 55 10.56 0.53 14.34
CA SER A 55 11.18 1.64 15.06
C SER A 55 10.15 2.61 15.67
N HIS A 56 8.86 2.33 15.54
CA HIS A 56 7.78 3.21 15.99
C HIS A 56 7.80 4.59 15.31
N PHE A 57 8.43 4.68 14.13
CA PHE A 57 8.59 5.94 13.41
C PHE A 57 7.25 6.63 13.13
N TYR A 58 6.23 5.86 12.75
CA TYR A 58 4.93 6.41 12.38
C TYR A 58 4.04 6.81 13.56
N ASP A 59 4.40 6.42 14.79
CA ASP A 59 3.59 6.77 15.96
C ASP A 59 3.49 8.29 16.10
N SER A 60 2.26 8.78 16.24
CA SER A 60 1.90 10.20 16.31
C SER A 60 2.13 11.02 15.03
N THR A 61 2.53 10.43 13.90
CA THR A 61 2.43 11.12 12.61
C THR A 61 0.98 11.23 12.16
N LEU A 62 0.66 12.23 11.33
CA LEU A 62 -0.70 12.51 10.90
C LEU A 62 -1.00 11.97 9.51
N PHE A 63 -2.27 11.71 9.24
CA PHE A 63 -2.82 11.80 7.89
C PHE A 63 -2.97 13.28 7.56
N HIS A 64 -1.91 13.87 7.05
CA HIS A 64 -1.76 15.32 6.89
C HIS A 64 -2.36 15.87 5.59
N ARG A 65 -2.74 14.99 4.64
CA ARG A 65 -3.37 15.36 3.37
C ARG A 65 -4.47 14.36 3.05
N VAL A 66 -5.69 14.86 2.93
CA VAL A 66 -6.88 14.06 2.66
C VAL A 66 -7.64 14.70 1.51
N ILE A 67 -7.83 13.95 0.43
CA ILE A 67 -8.60 14.38 -0.73
C ILE A 67 -9.68 13.35 -0.99
N PRO A 68 -10.97 13.69 -0.82
CA PRO A 68 -12.09 12.79 -1.09
C PRO A 68 -12.03 12.23 -2.52
N ASN A 69 -12.37 10.93 -2.67
CA ASN A 69 -12.33 10.21 -3.94
C ASN A 69 -10.95 10.16 -4.61
N PHE A 70 -9.89 10.37 -3.84
CA PHE A 70 -8.52 10.28 -4.32
C PHE A 70 -7.65 9.48 -3.35
N VAL A 71 -7.09 10.10 -2.33
CA VAL A 71 -6.20 9.44 -1.35
C VAL A 71 -6.31 10.06 0.05
N ILE A 72 -5.92 9.28 1.07
CA ILE A 72 -5.48 9.80 2.35
C ILE A 72 -3.97 9.55 2.47
N GLN A 73 -3.18 10.59 2.75
CA GLN A 73 -1.72 10.57 2.77
C GLN A 73 -1.18 10.93 4.14
N GLY A 74 -0.15 10.19 4.59
CA GLY A 74 0.49 10.40 5.88
C GLY A 74 1.96 10.02 5.90
N GLY A 75 2.55 10.02 7.10
CA GLY A 75 3.93 9.59 7.33
C GLY A 75 4.99 10.69 7.25
N ASP A 76 4.59 11.95 7.16
CA ASP A 76 5.49 13.10 7.30
C ASP A 76 6.01 13.18 8.74
N PRO A 77 7.35 13.11 9.00
CA PRO A 77 7.90 13.23 10.34
C PRO A 77 7.65 14.59 10.99
N GLN A 78 7.51 15.66 10.18
CA GLN A 78 7.22 17.02 10.68
C GLN A 78 5.78 17.15 11.17
N SER A 79 4.93 16.17 10.87
CA SER A 79 3.53 16.18 11.35
C SER A 79 3.40 15.82 12.84
N LYS A 80 4.44 15.24 13.46
CA LYS A 80 4.44 14.98 14.90
C LYS A 80 4.42 16.31 15.66
N HIS A 81 3.39 16.50 16.46
CA HIS A 81 3.22 17.73 17.27
C HIS A 81 3.16 19.03 16.42
N ALA A 82 2.72 18.93 15.15
CA ALA A 82 2.57 20.08 14.28
C ALA A 82 1.53 21.07 14.85
N GLN A 83 1.84 22.37 14.77
CA GLN A 83 0.88 23.39 15.15
C GLN A 83 -0.32 23.40 14.18
N PRO A 84 -1.53 23.77 14.65
CA PRO A 84 -2.67 23.98 13.78
C PRO A 84 -2.31 24.89 12.60
N GLY A 85 -2.73 24.51 11.39
CA GLY A 85 -2.45 25.29 10.17
C GLY A 85 -1.03 25.20 9.62
N ALA A 86 -0.09 24.50 10.27
CA ALA A 86 1.24 24.27 9.72
C ALA A 86 1.19 23.55 8.38
N MET A 87 1.96 24.01 7.39
CA MET A 87 2.14 23.29 6.13
C MET A 87 2.94 22.01 6.36
N LEU A 88 2.40 20.89 5.88
CA LEU A 88 2.97 19.55 6.02
C LEU A 88 3.13 18.90 4.63
N GLY A 89 3.86 17.80 4.59
CA GLY A 89 4.09 17.04 3.35
C GLY A 89 5.47 17.20 2.75
N ASN A 90 6.34 18.04 3.34
CA ASN A 90 7.73 18.25 2.90
C ASN A 90 8.75 17.52 3.78
N GLY A 91 8.32 16.85 4.84
CA GLY A 91 9.22 16.13 5.73
C GLY A 91 9.82 14.89 5.07
N GLU A 92 11.14 14.73 5.22
CA GLU A 92 11.94 13.64 4.66
C GLU A 92 12.79 12.97 5.75
N ILE A 93 13.27 11.76 5.48
CA ILE A 93 14.10 10.99 6.41
C ILE A 93 15.52 10.74 5.89
N GLY A 94 15.95 11.54 4.90
CA GLY A 94 17.32 11.55 4.40
C GLY A 94 17.66 10.49 3.35
N TYR A 95 16.67 9.69 2.89
CA TYR A 95 16.86 8.76 1.78
C TYR A 95 15.57 8.58 0.97
N ARG A 96 15.73 8.10 -0.26
CA ARG A 96 14.66 7.73 -1.18
C ARG A 96 14.72 6.24 -1.46
N ILE A 97 13.61 5.68 -1.91
CA ILE A 97 13.50 4.28 -2.30
C ILE A 97 13.42 4.21 -3.83
N PRO A 98 14.30 3.44 -4.50
CA PRO A 98 14.18 3.21 -5.93
C PRO A 98 12.79 2.71 -6.32
N ALA A 99 12.29 3.13 -7.49
CA ALA A 99 10.96 2.74 -7.95
C ALA A 99 10.86 1.21 -8.13
N GLU A 100 9.76 0.63 -7.63
CA GLU A 100 9.39 -0.78 -7.82
C GLU A 100 8.01 -0.85 -8.50
N ILE A 101 7.85 -0.09 -9.59
CA ILE A 101 6.59 0.03 -10.34
C ILE A 101 6.44 -1.18 -11.24
N ASN A 102 5.33 -1.88 -11.11
CA ASN A 102 4.97 -3.01 -11.97
C ASN A 102 3.51 -2.89 -12.47
N THR A 103 3.14 -3.67 -13.46
CA THR A 103 1.82 -3.61 -14.10
C THR A 103 0.75 -4.43 -13.36
N GLU A 104 1.15 -5.25 -12.40
CA GLU A 104 0.24 -6.08 -11.62
C GLU A 104 -0.40 -5.29 -10.47
N ASP A 105 0.37 -4.34 -9.92
CA ASP A 105 -0.01 -3.56 -8.75
C ASP A 105 -0.64 -2.23 -9.17
N CYS A 106 -1.95 -2.24 -9.32
CA CYS A 106 -2.75 -1.08 -9.72
C CYS A 106 -3.20 -0.25 -8.51
N HIS A 107 -3.44 1.06 -8.74
CA HIS A 107 -4.01 1.97 -7.74
C HIS A 107 -5.52 1.78 -7.59
N ILE A 108 -5.96 0.55 -7.38
CA ILE A 108 -7.36 0.24 -7.07
C ILE A 108 -7.71 0.77 -5.68
N ARG A 109 -9.01 0.85 -5.35
CA ARG A 109 -9.45 1.26 -4.02
C ARG A 109 -8.79 0.42 -2.92
N GLY A 110 -8.23 1.09 -1.91
CA GLY A 110 -7.47 0.47 -0.81
C GLY A 110 -6.01 0.16 -1.12
N ALA A 111 -5.52 0.38 -2.36
CA ALA A 111 -4.10 0.27 -2.66
C ALA A 111 -3.26 1.21 -1.78
N VAL A 112 -2.10 0.73 -1.35
CA VAL A 112 -1.14 1.50 -0.56
C VAL A 112 0.03 1.86 -1.45
N GLY A 113 0.17 3.15 -1.77
CA GLY A 113 1.25 3.67 -2.61
C GLY A 113 2.22 4.52 -1.82
N MET A 114 3.48 4.58 -2.28
CA MET A 114 4.48 5.45 -1.69
C MET A 114 4.47 6.81 -2.40
N ALA A 115 4.41 7.89 -1.61
CA ALA A 115 4.45 9.25 -2.14
C ALA A 115 5.83 9.58 -2.74
N ARG A 116 5.88 10.54 -3.63
CA ARG A 116 7.12 11.08 -4.19
C ARG A 116 6.91 12.51 -4.72
N ASP A 117 8.00 13.24 -4.84
CA ASP A 117 8.07 14.48 -5.61
C ASP A 117 8.27 14.22 -7.12
N GLY A 118 8.35 15.29 -7.88
CA GLY A 118 8.64 15.23 -9.31
C GLY A 118 10.12 14.93 -9.59
N ASN A 119 10.52 13.66 -9.62
CA ASN A 119 11.87 13.25 -9.99
C ASN A 119 11.88 12.28 -11.18
N PRO A 120 12.89 12.36 -12.08
CA PRO A 120 12.94 11.54 -13.31
C PRO A 120 13.03 10.04 -13.05
N LYS A 121 13.67 9.63 -11.95
CA LYS A 121 13.85 8.23 -11.58
C LYS A 121 12.62 7.63 -10.92
N LYS A 122 11.58 8.44 -10.65
CA LYS A 122 10.37 8.05 -9.93
C LYS A 122 10.65 7.44 -8.56
N GLU A 123 11.77 7.82 -7.94
CA GLU A 123 12.13 7.39 -6.60
C GLU A 123 11.10 7.88 -5.60
N SER A 124 10.73 7.01 -4.69
CA SER A 124 9.74 7.28 -3.66
C SER A 124 10.35 8.00 -2.45
N SER A 125 9.53 8.76 -1.71
CA SER A 125 9.85 9.21 -0.36
C SER A 125 10.23 8.01 0.53
N GLY A 126 11.14 8.23 1.46
CA GLY A 126 11.51 7.21 2.43
C GLY A 126 10.43 6.93 3.48
N CYS A 127 9.43 7.80 3.64
CA CYS A 127 8.48 7.69 4.75
C CYS A 127 7.02 8.00 4.40
N GLN A 128 6.74 8.85 3.43
CA GLN A 128 5.37 9.27 3.16
C GLN A 128 4.65 8.28 2.25
N PHE A 129 3.48 7.82 2.66
CA PHE A 129 2.64 6.89 1.91
C PHE A 129 1.20 7.40 1.83
N TYR A 130 0.42 6.81 0.94
CA TYR A 130 -1.00 7.10 0.81
C TYR A 130 -1.83 5.82 0.66
N ILE A 131 -3.11 5.91 1.02
CA ILE A 131 -4.11 4.88 0.79
C ILE A 131 -5.13 5.43 -0.20
N VAL A 132 -5.40 4.69 -1.26
CA VAL A 132 -6.34 5.07 -2.31
C VAL A 132 -7.78 4.94 -1.81
N THR A 133 -8.54 6.02 -1.89
CA THR A 133 -9.99 6.00 -1.70
C THR A 133 -10.71 5.91 -3.03
N GLY A 134 -10.27 6.68 -4.03
CA GLY A 134 -10.71 6.61 -5.41
C GLY A 134 -12.22 6.63 -5.65
N LYS A 135 -12.61 6.67 -6.90
CA LYS A 135 -13.99 6.50 -7.36
C LYS A 135 -14.01 5.52 -8.54
N PRO A 136 -15.17 4.92 -8.88
CA PRO A 136 -15.31 4.14 -10.11
C PRO A 136 -14.80 4.89 -11.33
N ALA A 137 -14.00 4.21 -12.16
CA ALA A 137 -13.47 4.75 -13.40
C ALA A 137 -14.27 4.26 -14.59
N THR A 138 -14.35 5.06 -15.64
CA THR A 138 -14.94 4.69 -16.92
C THR A 138 -13.93 4.01 -17.84
N ASP A 139 -14.39 3.26 -18.82
CA ASP A 139 -13.52 2.68 -19.87
C ASP A 139 -12.73 3.78 -20.59
N ALA A 140 -13.33 4.92 -20.88
CA ALA A 140 -12.65 6.06 -21.52
C ALA A 140 -11.51 6.64 -20.65
N GLU A 141 -11.67 6.69 -19.33
CA GLU A 141 -10.61 7.11 -18.41
C GLU A 141 -9.45 6.08 -18.41
N LEU A 142 -9.76 4.79 -18.40
CA LEU A 142 -8.76 3.72 -18.45
C LEU A 142 -8.02 3.72 -19.79
N ASP A 143 -8.71 3.83 -20.92
CA ASP A 143 -8.13 3.95 -22.27
C ASP A 143 -7.18 5.15 -22.37
N ASN A 144 -7.58 6.28 -21.76
CA ASN A 144 -6.73 7.46 -21.72
C ASN A 144 -5.43 7.21 -20.93
N VAL A 145 -5.50 6.50 -19.79
CA VAL A 145 -4.32 6.15 -19.00
C VAL A 145 -3.41 5.19 -19.77
N GLU A 146 -3.98 4.17 -20.42
CA GLU A 146 -3.20 3.24 -21.27
C GLU A 146 -2.45 4.00 -22.38
N ARG A 147 -3.10 4.94 -23.01
CA ARG A 147 -2.51 5.73 -24.09
C ARG A 147 -1.44 6.72 -23.62
N THR A 148 -1.66 7.37 -22.46
CA THR A 148 -0.80 8.50 -22.00
C THR A 148 0.28 8.08 -21.01
N ARG A 149 0.10 6.97 -20.30
CA ARG A 149 1.00 6.47 -19.26
C ARG A 149 1.66 5.16 -19.59
N GLY A 150 1.25 4.49 -20.68
CA GLY A 150 1.75 3.19 -21.07
C GLY A 150 1.32 2.05 -20.14
N ALA A 151 0.34 2.28 -19.27
CA ALA A 151 -0.29 1.20 -18.51
C ALA A 151 -0.99 0.24 -19.48
N LYS A 152 -1.15 -1.01 -19.05
CA LYS A 152 -1.94 -2.01 -19.78
C LYS A 152 -2.77 -2.76 -18.77
N TYR A 153 -4.09 -2.65 -18.90
CA TYR A 153 -5.00 -3.30 -17.98
C TYR A 153 -5.54 -4.60 -18.54
N THR A 154 -5.53 -5.63 -17.74
CA THR A 154 -6.31 -6.84 -18.01
C THR A 154 -7.81 -6.54 -17.87
N ALA A 155 -8.67 -7.38 -18.44
CA ALA A 155 -10.12 -7.23 -18.29
C ALA A 155 -10.54 -7.25 -16.81
N ALA A 156 -9.89 -8.07 -15.98
CA ALA A 156 -10.15 -8.12 -14.53
C ALA A 156 -9.77 -6.82 -13.82
N GLN A 157 -8.64 -6.21 -14.14
CA GLN A 157 -8.23 -4.92 -13.56
C GLN A 157 -9.19 -3.79 -13.96
N ARG A 158 -9.62 -3.76 -15.24
CA ARG A 158 -10.62 -2.79 -15.70
C ARG A 158 -11.93 -2.95 -14.92
N GLU A 159 -12.39 -4.18 -14.74
CA GLU A 159 -13.62 -4.45 -13.99
C GLU A 159 -13.51 -4.01 -12.51
N ILE A 160 -12.37 -4.23 -11.87
CA ILE A 160 -12.12 -3.74 -10.50
C ILE A 160 -12.18 -2.20 -10.46
N TYR A 161 -11.54 -1.51 -11.39
CA TYR A 161 -11.60 -0.04 -11.45
C TYR A 161 -13.02 0.49 -11.66
N LYS A 162 -13.83 -0.19 -12.48
CA LYS A 162 -15.20 0.22 -12.78
C LYS A 162 -16.16 -0.04 -11.62
N THR A 163 -15.95 -1.10 -10.86
CA THR A 163 -16.85 -1.52 -9.77
C THR A 163 -16.43 -1.01 -8.40
N GLN A 164 -15.14 -1.10 -8.07
CA GLN A 164 -14.61 -0.74 -6.76
C GLN A 164 -13.99 0.66 -6.74
N GLY A 165 -13.55 1.13 -7.92
CA GLY A 165 -12.88 2.41 -8.05
C GLY A 165 -11.37 2.36 -7.84
N GLY A 166 -10.77 3.54 -7.89
CA GLY A 166 -9.33 3.73 -7.74
C GLY A 166 -8.84 5.04 -8.34
N THR A 167 -7.54 5.11 -8.56
CA THR A 167 -6.87 6.29 -9.14
C THR A 167 -5.94 5.88 -10.28
N PRO A 168 -6.50 5.39 -11.41
CA PRO A 168 -5.70 4.80 -12.49
C PRO A 168 -4.66 5.76 -13.07
N HIS A 169 -4.88 7.07 -12.97
CA HIS A 169 -3.92 8.08 -13.43
C HIS A 169 -2.60 8.10 -12.64
N LEU A 170 -2.48 7.37 -11.51
CA LEU A 170 -1.23 7.19 -10.78
C LEU A 170 -0.43 5.97 -11.27
N ASP A 171 -1.06 5.05 -12.00
CA ASP A 171 -0.41 3.84 -12.50
C ASP A 171 0.77 4.17 -13.41
N GLY A 172 1.83 3.37 -13.32
CA GLY A 172 3.09 3.62 -14.02
C GLY A 172 3.88 4.84 -13.51
N GLY A 173 3.35 5.59 -12.53
CA GLY A 173 3.98 6.78 -11.96
C GLY A 173 4.46 6.62 -10.52
N TYR A 174 3.86 5.71 -9.76
CA TYR A 174 4.12 5.52 -8.33
C TYR A 174 4.18 4.03 -8.01
N THR A 175 4.97 3.66 -7.00
CA THR A 175 5.02 2.27 -6.51
C THR A 175 3.84 2.01 -5.60
N VAL A 176 3.03 1.01 -5.95
CA VAL A 176 2.05 0.38 -5.05
C VAL A 176 2.75 -0.78 -4.36
N PHE A 177 2.74 -0.83 -3.03
CA PHE A 177 3.48 -1.82 -2.27
C PHE A 177 2.63 -2.59 -1.25
N GLY A 178 1.30 -2.41 -1.34
CA GLY A 178 0.37 -3.10 -0.46
C GLY A 178 -1.08 -2.79 -0.74
N GLN A 179 -1.95 -3.42 0.05
CA GLN A 179 -3.40 -3.29 -0.04
C GLN A 179 -4.02 -3.28 1.35
N VAL A 180 -4.98 -2.41 1.59
CA VAL A 180 -5.84 -2.48 2.80
C VAL A 180 -6.72 -3.73 2.70
N ILE A 181 -6.65 -4.58 3.71
CA ILE A 181 -7.41 -5.83 3.80
C ILE A 181 -8.47 -5.82 4.91
N GLU A 182 -8.36 -4.88 5.86
CA GLU A 182 -9.34 -4.63 6.92
C GLU A 182 -9.39 -3.13 7.22
N GLY A 183 -10.56 -2.58 7.49
CA GLY A 183 -10.72 -1.17 7.92
C GLY A 183 -10.85 -0.16 6.77
N MET A 184 -11.35 -0.56 5.58
CA MET A 184 -11.67 0.41 4.52
C MET A 184 -12.78 1.39 4.95
N ASP A 185 -13.69 1.00 5.83
CA ASP A 185 -14.67 1.90 6.43
C ASP A 185 -14.01 2.98 7.31
N VAL A 186 -12.88 2.66 7.95
CA VAL A 186 -12.07 3.62 8.71
C VAL A 186 -11.38 4.60 7.75
N VAL A 187 -10.82 4.10 6.63
CA VAL A 187 -10.26 4.94 5.58
C VAL A 187 -11.30 5.92 5.01
N ASP A 188 -12.53 5.45 4.81
CA ASP A 188 -13.64 6.29 4.32
C ASP A 188 -14.03 7.36 5.35
N LYS A 189 -14.12 7.01 6.62
CA LYS A 189 -14.37 7.99 7.70
C LYS A 189 -13.31 9.09 7.73
N ILE A 190 -12.02 8.72 7.54
CA ILE A 190 -10.93 9.68 7.45
C ILE A 190 -11.07 10.53 6.19
N SER A 191 -11.35 9.91 5.04
CA SER A 191 -11.51 10.60 3.76
C SER A 191 -12.66 11.61 3.73
N ALA A 192 -13.67 11.43 4.59
CA ALA A 192 -14.83 12.30 4.71
C ALA A 192 -14.62 13.49 5.66
N GLN A 193 -13.46 13.63 6.28
CA GLN A 193 -13.22 14.71 7.23
C GLN A 193 -13.07 16.05 6.52
N ALA A 194 -13.54 17.12 7.19
CA ALA A 194 -13.38 18.47 6.71
C ALA A 194 -11.90 18.86 6.65
N CYS A 195 -11.48 19.47 5.55
CA CYS A 195 -10.10 19.88 5.31
C CYS A 195 -10.01 21.39 5.04
N ASP A 196 -8.84 21.95 5.29
CA ASP A 196 -8.50 23.31 4.90
C ASP A 196 -8.18 23.41 3.39
N GLN A 197 -7.81 24.60 2.94
CA GLN A 197 -7.46 24.89 1.54
C GLN A 197 -6.23 24.11 1.04
N ASN A 198 -5.41 23.55 1.94
CA ASN A 198 -4.24 22.73 1.65
C ASN A 198 -4.56 21.22 1.71
N ASN A 199 -5.83 20.85 1.82
CA ASN A 199 -6.31 19.48 2.04
C ASN A 199 -5.81 18.85 3.36
N ARG A 200 -5.39 19.64 4.34
CA ARG A 200 -5.10 19.14 5.67
C ARG A 200 -6.42 19.04 6.45
N PRO A 201 -6.70 17.90 7.12
CA PRO A 201 -7.85 17.81 8.02
C PRO A 201 -7.84 18.94 9.05
N THR A 202 -8.99 19.61 9.25
CA THR A 202 -9.13 20.70 10.22
C THR A 202 -8.97 20.23 11.66
N LYS A 203 -9.23 18.95 11.90
CA LYS A 203 -8.89 18.23 13.12
C LYS A 203 -7.81 17.21 12.79
N ASP A 204 -6.67 17.28 13.46
CA ASP A 204 -5.56 16.36 13.21
C ASP A 204 -5.96 14.90 13.43
N ILE A 205 -5.58 14.05 12.49
CA ILE A 205 -5.87 12.61 12.51
C ILE A 205 -4.55 11.86 12.66
N ALA A 206 -4.27 11.42 13.88
CA ALA A 206 -3.01 10.77 14.21
C ALA A 206 -3.03 9.26 13.92
N MET A 207 -1.91 8.75 13.42
CA MET A 207 -1.57 7.32 13.50
C MET A 207 -1.09 7.04 14.93
N ILE A 208 -2.01 6.63 15.81
CA ILE A 208 -1.73 6.43 17.25
C ILE A 208 -0.66 5.35 17.43
N LYS A 209 -0.77 4.25 16.67
CA LYS A 209 0.21 3.16 16.68
C LYS A 209 0.26 2.51 15.30
N VAL A 210 1.48 2.25 14.82
CA VAL A 210 1.71 1.47 13.60
C VAL A 210 2.57 0.25 13.93
N ARG A 211 2.04 -0.95 13.74
CA ARG A 211 2.68 -2.20 14.19
C ARG A 211 2.59 -3.33 13.17
N LEU A 212 3.59 -4.19 13.17
CA LEU A 212 3.49 -5.47 12.48
C LEU A 212 2.45 -6.35 13.16
N VAL A 213 1.54 -6.92 12.37
CA VAL A 213 0.54 -7.88 12.87
C VAL A 213 1.23 -9.23 13.10
N LYS A 214 1.27 -9.68 14.35
CA LYS A 214 1.80 -11.00 14.70
C LYS A 214 0.84 -12.09 14.21
N LYS A 215 1.37 -13.13 13.52
CA LYS A 215 0.58 -14.34 13.25
C LYS A 215 0.16 -14.94 14.60
N LYS A 216 -1.14 -15.17 14.79
CA LYS A 216 -1.60 -15.99 15.92
C LYS A 216 -0.92 -17.36 15.80
N LYS A 217 -0.13 -17.77 16.79
CA LYS A 217 0.35 -19.16 16.87
C LYS A 217 -0.90 -20.03 16.92
N LYS A 218 -1.13 -20.87 15.89
CA LYS A 218 -2.10 -21.96 16.01
C LYS A 218 -1.54 -22.87 17.11
N PHE A 219 -2.18 -22.90 18.25
CA PHE A 219 -1.95 -23.95 19.24
C PHE A 219 -2.48 -25.24 18.60
N LEU A 220 -1.58 -26.07 18.10
CA LEU A 220 -1.89 -27.45 17.79
C LEU A 220 -2.13 -28.11 19.16
N GLY A 221 -3.39 -28.17 19.58
CA GLY A 221 -3.79 -28.98 20.72
C GLY A 221 -3.49 -30.43 20.36
N ILE A 222 -2.43 -30.94 20.95
CA ILE A 222 -2.21 -32.38 21.03
C ILE A 222 -3.13 -32.82 22.17
N PHE A 223 -4.24 -33.48 21.82
CA PHE A 223 -4.98 -34.33 22.71
C PHE A 223 -4.64 -35.77 22.42
#